data_da7d8eceea0555bb6770cb8ffaa9605f
#
_entry.id   da7d8eceea0555bb6770cb8ffaa9605f
#
_cell.length_a   1.000
_cell.length_b   1.000
_cell.length_c   1.000
_cell.angle_alpha   90.00
_cell.angle_beta   90.00
_cell.angle_gamma   90.00
#
_symmetry.space_group_name_H-M   'P 1'
#
loop_
_entity.id
_entity.type
_entity.pdbx_description
1 polymer ?
#
loop_
_entity_poly.entity_id
_entity_poly.type
_entity_poly.pdbx_seq_one_letter_code
_entity_poly.pdbx_strand_id
1 'polypeptide(L)'
;VIFQMPFIHEGIRGVADFLLRVEYGKGKVAYEPVDSKLSRTGAKQGHLLQLLFYAEAVEAKIGIRPRQVHVLLGSGEVESFNVRDYWWYWKRLQRQIKETMDPTSSRDTTPEKCSHCGFCEYHYTHCRPQWEREDSLIFLSGIRKSHREALHEVGIETLTTLASLDANDLEALDVAFSADYESDFSKTKAIWTAKTGKEFSSLLSDWR
;
A
#
# COMPACT_ATOMS: atom_id res chain seq x y z
N VAL A 1 18.27 6.34 -28.31
CA VAL A 1 17.06 5.98 -27.58
C VAL A 1 16.61 4.61 -28.02
N ILE A 2 16.25 3.74 -27.08
CA ILE A 2 15.59 2.46 -27.32
C ILE A 2 14.12 2.62 -26.94
N PHE A 3 13.22 2.08 -27.73
CA PHE A 3 11.79 2.22 -27.55
C PHE A 3 11.14 0.86 -27.23
N GLN A 4 10.20 0.83 -26.28
CA GLN A 4 9.42 -0.36 -25.88
C GLN A 4 10.30 -1.58 -25.58
N MET A 5 11.31 -1.40 -24.72
CA MET A 5 12.24 -2.47 -24.36
C MET A 5 11.62 -3.45 -23.36
N PRO A 6 11.43 -4.74 -23.74
CA PRO A 6 10.95 -5.75 -22.81
C PRO A 6 12.06 -6.20 -21.86
N PHE A 7 11.71 -6.39 -20.60
CA PHE A 7 12.55 -6.95 -19.56
C PHE A 7 11.88 -8.13 -18.86
N ILE A 8 12.67 -9.13 -18.57
CA ILE A 8 12.37 -10.19 -17.60
C ILE A 8 13.58 -10.24 -16.66
N HIS A 9 13.35 -9.97 -15.40
CA HIS A 9 14.39 -9.95 -14.37
C HIS A 9 13.82 -10.38 -13.03
N GLU A 10 14.46 -11.33 -12.34
CA GLU A 10 14.07 -11.83 -11.02
C GLU A 10 12.58 -12.27 -10.94
N GLY A 11 12.06 -12.89 -12.00
CA GLY A 11 10.65 -13.33 -12.07
C GLY A 11 9.63 -12.23 -12.38
N ILE A 12 10.06 -10.98 -12.48
CA ILE A 12 9.21 -9.84 -12.83
C ILE A 12 9.41 -9.53 -14.33
N ARG A 13 8.31 -9.22 -15.02
CA ARG A 13 8.32 -8.77 -16.41
C ARG A 13 7.77 -7.35 -16.53
N GLY A 14 8.28 -6.61 -17.50
CA GLY A 14 7.77 -5.29 -17.84
C GLY A 14 8.32 -4.82 -19.18
N VAL A 15 7.78 -3.73 -19.69
CA VAL A 15 8.23 -3.07 -20.91
C VAL A 15 8.52 -1.61 -20.58
N ALA A 16 9.78 -1.18 -20.74
CA ALA A 16 10.13 0.22 -20.55
C ALA A 16 9.74 1.02 -21.79
N ASP A 17 9.05 2.15 -21.61
CA ASP A 17 8.62 2.99 -22.71
C ASP A 17 9.83 3.48 -23.52
N PHE A 18 10.82 4.03 -22.83
CA PHE A 18 12.06 4.50 -23.45
C PHE A 18 13.27 4.18 -22.58
N LEU A 19 14.43 3.96 -23.24
CA LEU A 19 15.74 3.96 -22.60
C LEU A 19 16.58 5.03 -23.26
N LEU A 20 16.99 6.03 -22.50
CA LEU A 20 17.88 7.10 -22.96
C LEU A 20 19.32 6.65 -22.85
N ARG A 21 20.05 6.66 -23.96
CA ARG A 21 21.49 6.42 -23.94
C ARG A 21 22.19 7.63 -23.34
N VAL A 22 22.95 7.41 -22.28
CA VAL A 22 23.72 8.45 -21.56
C VAL A 22 25.19 8.03 -21.43
N GLU A 23 26.07 9.02 -21.41
CA GLU A 23 27.50 8.79 -21.21
C GLU A 23 27.94 9.29 -19.82
N TYR A 24 28.49 8.38 -19.01
CA TYR A 24 28.93 8.68 -17.65
C TYR A 24 30.43 9.02 -17.56
N GLY A 25 31.02 9.43 -18.66
CA GLY A 25 32.45 9.74 -18.76
C GLY A 25 33.31 8.48 -19.02
N LYS A 26 34.55 8.70 -19.46
CA LYS A 26 35.51 7.64 -19.78
C LYS A 26 34.96 6.55 -20.72
N GLY A 27 34.07 6.93 -21.66
CA GLY A 27 33.46 6.01 -22.63
C GLY A 27 32.44 5.02 -22.03
N LYS A 28 32.03 5.17 -20.77
CA LYS A 28 30.98 4.33 -20.16
C LYS A 28 29.62 4.78 -20.65
N VAL A 29 28.91 3.88 -21.31
CA VAL A 29 27.54 4.09 -21.78
C VAL A 29 26.57 3.38 -20.84
N ALA A 30 25.56 4.09 -20.38
CA ALA A 30 24.42 3.57 -19.62
C ALA A 30 23.11 3.87 -20.35
N TYR A 31 22.02 3.32 -19.85
CA TYR A 31 20.67 3.59 -20.34
C TYR A 31 19.76 3.95 -19.17
N GLU A 32 19.20 5.14 -19.20
CA GLU A 32 18.29 5.63 -18.18
C GLU A 32 16.84 5.40 -18.60
N PRO A 33 16.06 4.65 -17.82
CA PRO A 33 14.65 4.38 -18.11
C PRO A 33 13.81 5.65 -18.01
N VAL A 34 12.91 5.81 -18.98
CA VAL A 34 11.84 6.81 -18.99
C VAL A 34 10.51 6.11 -19.16
N ASP A 35 9.53 6.50 -18.38
CA ASP A 35 8.18 5.99 -18.46
C ASP A 35 7.19 7.15 -18.59
N SER A 36 6.25 7.04 -19.52
CA SER A 36 5.26 8.08 -19.78
C SER A 36 3.98 7.85 -18.98
N LYS A 37 3.46 8.90 -18.36
CA LYS A 37 2.27 8.83 -17.51
C LYS A 37 1.28 9.94 -17.85
N LEU A 38 0.00 9.60 -17.84
CA LEU A 38 -1.09 10.58 -18.04
C LEU A 38 -1.23 11.57 -16.87
N SER A 39 -0.61 11.29 -15.72
CA SER A 39 -0.60 12.21 -14.58
C SER A 39 -0.02 13.55 -14.97
N ARG A 40 -0.71 14.65 -14.61
CA ARG A 40 -0.27 16.03 -14.92
C ARG A 40 0.36 16.73 -13.72
N THR A 41 0.17 16.22 -12.51
CA THR A 41 0.52 16.91 -11.26
C THR A 41 1.75 16.35 -10.55
N GLY A 42 2.35 15.29 -11.08
CA GLY A 42 3.55 14.69 -10.51
C GLY A 42 3.59 13.17 -10.60
N ALA A 43 4.77 12.61 -10.42
CA ALA A 43 5.00 11.19 -10.38
C ALA A 43 4.44 10.58 -9.08
N LYS A 44 3.80 9.41 -9.21
CA LYS A 44 3.33 8.63 -8.05
C LYS A 44 4.41 7.64 -7.63
N GLN A 45 4.35 7.19 -6.38
CA GLN A 45 5.30 6.19 -5.83
C GLN A 45 5.40 4.92 -6.70
N GLY A 46 4.26 4.41 -7.20
CA GLY A 46 4.24 3.25 -8.08
C GLY A 46 4.99 3.44 -9.40
N HIS A 47 4.99 4.67 -9.96
CA HIS A 47 5.76 4.99 -11.17
C HIS A 47 7.27 4.85 -10.92
N LEU A 48 7.73 5.34 -9.75
CA LEU A 48 9.12 5.23 -9.36
C LEU A 48 9.55 3.77 -9.15
N LEU A 49 8.71 2.95 -8.49
CA LEU A 49 9.01 1.53 -8.28
C LEU A 49 9.14 0.77 -9.60
N GLN A 50 8.27 1.06 -10.57
CA GLN A 50 8.36 0.50 -11.92
C GLN A 50 9.69 0.86 -12.59
N LEU A 51 10.10 2.12 -12.50
CA LEU A 51 11.37 2.60 -13.07
C LEU A 51 12.59 2.02 -12.36
N LEU A 52 12.52 1.78 -11.04
CA LEU A 52 13.61 1.13 -10.30
C LEU A 52 13.78 -0.34 -10.72
N PHE A 53 12.69 -1.04 -11.04
CA PHE A 53 12.75 -2.36 -11.66
C PHE A 53 13.49 -2.32 -13.01
N TYR A 54 13.16 -1.35 -13.88
CA TYR A 54 13.86 -1.20 -15.15
C TYR A 54 15.32 -0.82 -14.96
N ALA A 55 15.65 0.03 -14.01
CA ALA A 55 17.03 0.39 -13.69
C ALA A 55 17.86 -0.83 -13.27
N GLU A 56 17.29 -1.70 -12.46
CA GLU A 56 17.93 -2.94 -12.03
C GLU A 56 18.10 -3.94 -13.21
N ALA A 57 17.06 -4.08 -14.03
CA ALA A 57 17.11 -4.95 -15.20
C ALA A 57 18.13 -4.46 -16.24
N VAL A 58 18.28 -3.13 -16.40
CA VAL A 58 19.34 -2.52 -17.22
C VAL A 58 20.72 -2.82 -16.64
N GLU A 59 20.92 -2.61 -15.34
CA GLU A 59 22.19 -2.93 -14.66
C GLU A 59 22.57 -4.40 -14.84
N ALA A 60 21.62 -5.32 -14.70
CA ALA A 60 21.87 -6.74 -14.89
C ALA A 60 22.29 -7.10 -16.32
N LYS A 61 21.81 -6.35 -17.32
CA LYS A 61 22.15 -6.60 -18.74
C LYS A 61 23.49 -6.01 -19.18
N ILE A 62 23.82 -4.81 -18.71
CA ILE A 62 24.99 -4.06 -19.20
C ILE A 62 26.07 -3.84 -18.14
N GLY A 63 25.86 -4.27 -16.90
CA GLY A 63 26.81 -4.11 -15.79
C GLY A 63 26.96 -2.68 -15.27
N ILE A 64 26.13 -1.75 -15.72
CA ILE A 64 26.18 -0.33 -15.31
C ILE A 64 24.79 0.09 -14.83
N ARG A 65 24.70 0.45 -13.53
CA ARG A 65 23.46 0.99 -12.97
C ARG A 65 23.19 2.38 -13.51
N PRO A 66 21.97 2.65 -14.00
CA PRO A 66 21.53 4.00 -14.31
C PRO A 66 21.64 4.91 -13.08
N ARG A 67 22.07 6.15 -13.26
CA ARG A 67 22.10 7.14 -12.19
C ARG A 67 20.74 7.73 -11.92
N GLN A 68 19.97 7.94 -12.99
CA GLN A 68 18.64 8.52 -12.93
C GLN A 68 17.61 7.65 -13.65
N VAL A 69 16.37 7.86 -13.26
CA VAL A 69 15.17 7.40 -13.95
C VAL A 69 14.22 8.58 -14.11
N HIS A 70 13.34 8.54 -15.12
CA HIS A 70 12.56 9.70 -15.49
C HIS A 70 11.09 9.34 -15.70
N VAL A 71 10.19 10.23 -15.26
CA VAL A 71 8.76 10.15 -15.54
C VAL A 71 8.42 11.33 -16.46
N LEU A 72 7.95 11.03 -17.67
CA LEU A 72 7.37 12.00 -18.57
C LEU A 72 5.90 12.16 -18.24
N LEU A 73 5.51 13.31 -17.71
CA LEU A 73 4.14 13.62 -17.32
C LEU A 73 3.27 14.00 -18.51
N GLY A 74 1.96 13.84 -18.38
CA GLY A 74 0.97 14.31 -19.35
C GLY A 74 0.93 15.83 -19.53
N SER A 75 1.60 16.60 -18.68
CA SER A 75 1.87 18.04 -18.85
C SER A 75 3.02 18.31 -19.84
N GLY A 76 3.80 17.31 -20.21
CA GLY A 76 5.06 17.44 -20.97
C GLY A 76 6.28 17.67 -20.10
N GLU A 77 6.13 17.82 -18.79
CA GLU A 77 7.24 17.92 -17.85
C GLU A 77 7.91 16.59 -17.62
N VAL A 78 9.22 16.61 -17.34
CA VAL A 78 10.01 15.43 -16.99
C VAL A 78 10.48 15.55 -15.56
N GLU A 79 10.04 14.64 -14.72
CA GLU A 79 10.57 14.48 -13.37
C GLU A 79 11.67 13.42 -13.35
N SER A 80 12.81 13.78 -12.78
CA SER A 80 14.01 12.93 -12.72
C SER A 80 14.32 12.55 -11.27
N PHE A 81 14.60 11.27 -11.04
CA PHE A 81 14.90 10.73 -9.73
C PHE A 81 16.24 10.03 -9.72
N ASN A 82 17.05 10.29 -8.70
CA ASN A 82 18.31 9.57 -8.52
C ASN A 82 18.02 8.15 -8.03
N VAL A 83 18.48 7.15 -8.75
CA VAL A 83 18.29 5.73 -8.39
C VAL A 83 18.88 5.44 -7.02
N ARG A 84 20.02 6.04 -6.68
CA ARG A 84 20.71 5.86 -5.40
C ARG A 84 19.83 6.15 -4.18
N ASP A 85 18.98 7.19 -4.27
CA ASP A 85 18.18 7.66 -3.14
C ASP A 85 17.09 6.67 -2.74
N TYR A 86 16.63 5.85 -3.69
CA TYR A 86 15.53 4.90 -3.52
C TYR A 86 15.96 3.44 -3.57
N TRP A 87 17.24 3.16 -3.88
CA TRP A 87 17.73 1.81 -4.15
C TRP A 87 17.53 0.84 -2.99
N TRP A 88 17.85 1.25 -1.76
CA TRP A 88 17.72 0.41 -0.58
C TRP A 88 16.26 0.12 -0.24
N TYR A 89 15.37 1.09 -0.46
CA TYR A 89 13.93 0.88 -0.33
C TYR A 89 13.43 -0.15 -1.35
N TRP A 90 13.83 -0.04 -2.61
CA TRP A 90 13.54 -0.99 -3.66
C TRP A 90 13.99 -2.41 -3.30
N LYS A 91 15.23 -2.60 -2.86
CA LYS A 91 15.78 -3.90 -2.46
C LYS A 91 15.06 -4.50 -1.25
N ARG A 92 14.66 -3.67 -0.29
CA ARG A 92 13.84 -4.11 0.83
C ARG A 92 12.47 -4.62 0.37
N LEU A 93 11.79 -3.87 -0.53
CA LEU A 93 10.50 -4.24 -1.08
C LEU A 93 10.56 -5.54 -1.87
N GLN A 94 11.57 -5.72 -2.74
CA GLN A 94 11.79 -6.97 -3.46
C GLN A 94 11.93 -8.18 -2.52
N ARG A 95 12.70 -8.02 -1.44
CA ARG A 95 12.85 -9.08 -0.45
C ARG A 95 11.51 -9.43 0.19
N GLN A 96 10.74 -8.44 0.61
CA GLN A 96 9.40 -8.65 1.18
C GLN A 96 8.45 -9.35 0.21
N ILE A 97 8.47 -8.97 -1.08
CA ILE A 97 7.67 -9.64 -2.12
C ILE A 97 8.10 -11.10 -2.27
N LYS A 98 9.39 -11.38 -2.36
CA LYS A 98 9.91 -12.76 -2.47
C LYS A 98 9.52 -13.61 -1.26
N GLU A 99 9.67 -13.08 -0.05
CA GLU A 99 9.26 -13.75 1.19
C GLU A 99 7.76 -14.04 1.24
N THR A 100 6.94 -13.10 0.74
CA THR A 100 5.47 -13.26 0.71
C THR A 100 5.03 -14.25 -0.37
N MET A 101 5.74 -14.32 -1.50
CA MET A 101 5.43 -15.22 -2.60
C MET A 101 6.05 -16.62 -2.46
N ASP A 102 6.90 -16.84 -1.47
CA ASP A 102 7.48 -18.15 -1.21
C ASP A 102 6.41 -19.09 -0.67
N PRO A 103 6.05 -20.17 -1.40
CA PRO A 103 5.04 -21.12 -0.96
C PRO A 103 5.43 -21.91 0.30
N THR A 104 6.71 -21.89 0.68
CA THR A 104 7.21 -22.50 1.91
C THR A 104 7.20 -21.53 3.09
N SER A 105 6.90 -20.26 2.85
CA SER A 105 6.79 -19.23 3.88
C SER A 105 5.58 -19.51 4.76
N SER A 106 5.80 -19.54 6.08
CA SER A 106 4.74 -19.61 7.08
C SER A 106 3.96 -18.30 7.24
N ARG A 107 4.25 -17.31 6.39
CA ARG A 107 3.62 -15.99 6.46
C ARG A 107 2.19 -16.09 5.97
N ASP A 108 1.26 -16.13 6.90
CA ASP A 108 -0.16 -16.00 6.58
C ASP A 108 -0.46 -14.57 6.11
N THR A 109 -1.02 -14.45 4.91
CA THR A 109 -1.42 -13.16 4.34
C THR A 109 -2.92 -13.04 4.45
N THR A 110 -3.38 -12.28 5.43
CA THR A 110 -4.80 -11.95 5.55
C THR A 110 -5.15 -10.79 4.61
N PRO A 111 -6.28 -10.86 3.89
CA PRO A 111 -6.69 -9.79 3.00
C PRO A 111 -7.10 -8.55 3.78
N GLU A 112 -6.56 -7.40 3.35
CA GLU A 112 -6.85 -6.09 3.92
C GLU A 112 -7.68 -5.22 2.96
N LYS A 113 -8.69 -4.52 3.49
CA LYS A 113 -9.49 -3.60 2.71
C LYS A 113 -8.66 -2.37 2.32
N CYS A 114 -8.62 -2.07 1.02
CA CYS A 114 -7.89 -0.92 0.46
C CYS A 114 -8.66 -0.26 -0.69
N SER A 115 -8.17 0.88 -1.17
CA SER A 115 -8.79 1.61 -2.28
C SER A 115 -8.89 0.80 -3.58
N HIS A 116 -8.03 -0.21 -3.76
CA HIS A 116 -8.06 -1.10 -4.93
C HIS A 116 -9.24 -2.09 -4.89
N CYS A 117 -9.85 -2.35 -3.74
CA CYS A 117 -10.95 -3.32 -3.61
C CYS A 117 -12.13 -3.01 -4.54
N GLY A 118 -12.36 -1.75 -4.91
CA GLY A 118 -13.41 -1.36 -5.85
C GLY A 118 -13.24 -1.91 -7.28
N PHE A 119 -12.01 -2.31 -7.64
CA PHE A 119 -11.64 -2.83 -8.97
C PHE A 119 -11.09 -4.25 -8.91
N CYS A 120 -10.94 -4.81 -7.70
CA CYS A 120 -10.30 -6.11 -7.49
C CYS A 120 -11.31 -7.24 -7.71
N GLU A 121 -10.99 -8.17 -8.61
CA GLU A 121 -11.81 -9.35 -8.88
C GLU A 121 -11.97 -10.29 -7.67
N TYR A 122 -10.97 -10.29 -6.76
CA TYR A 122 -11.00 -11.11 -5.54
C TYR A 122 -11.87 -10.52 -4.44
N HIS A 123 -12.24 -9.23 -4.53
CA HIS A 123 -13.00 -8.58 -3.46
C HIS A 123 -14.32 -9.30 -3.16
N TYR A 124 -15.14 -9.53 -4.18
CA TYR A 124 -16.46 -10.16 -4.02
C TYR A 124 -16.42 -11.68 -4.01
N THR A 125 -15.39 -12.27 -4.61
CA THR A 125 -15.31 -13.74 -4.76
C THR A 125 -14.57 -14.42 -3.62
N HIS A 126 -13.66 -13.74 -2.93
CA HIS A 126 -12.78 -14.28 -1.90
C HIS A 126 -12.79 -13.46 -0.61
N CYS A 127 -12.33 -12.20 -0.68
CA CYS A 127 -12.08 -11.40 0.52
C CYS A 127 -13.36 -11.09 1.30
N ARG A 128 -14.39 -10.56 0.65
CA ARG A 128 -15.65 -10.21 1.30
C ARG A 128 -16.37 -11.42 1.89
N PRO A 129 -16.54 -12.55 1.20
CA PRO A 129 -17.12 -13.76 1.78
C PRO A 129 -16.32 -14.32 2.96
N GLN A 130 -14.99 -14.17 2.96
CA GLN A 130 -14.16 -14.52 4.10
C GLN A 130 -14.47 -13.63 5.30
N TRP A 131 -14.43 -12.30 5.12
CA TRP A 131 -14.72 -11.35 6.19
C TRP A 131 -16.13 -11.49 6.75
N GLU A 132 -17.13 -11.83 5.92
CA GLU A 132 -18.50 -12.08 6.35
C GLU A 132 -18.59 -13.35 7.22
N ARG A 133 -17.89 -14.42 6.86
CA ARG A 133 -17.83 -15.66 7.68
C ARG A 133 -17.11 -15.44 9.01
N GLU A 134 -16.11 -14.59 9.03
CA GLU A 134 -15.32 -14.25 10.20
C GLU A 134 -15.99 -13.19 11.09
N ASP A 135 -17.15 -12.68 10.71
CA ASP A 135 -17.81 -11.55 11.38
C ASP A 135 -16.84 -10.39 11.64
N SER A 136 -16.06 -10.07 10.62
CA SER A 136 -14.86 -9.26 10.72
C SER A 136 -15.15 -7.79 11.04
N LEU A 137 -14.40 -7.23 11.97
CA LEU A 137 -14.40 -5.78 12.29
C LEU A 137 -14.12 -4.87 11.09
N ILE A 138 -13.64 -5.42 9.95
CA ILE A 138 -13.36 -4.66 8.73
C ILE A 138 -14.59 -3.97 8.12
N PHE A 139 -15.78 -4.44 8.48
CA PHE A 139 -17.05 -3.83 8.05
C PHE A 139 -17.44 -2.60 8.85
N LEU A 140 -16.81 -2.36 9.99
CA LEU A 140 -17.08 -1.18 10.77
C LEU A 140 -16.66 0.07 9.99
N SER A 141 -17.59 1.03 9.84
CA SER A 141 -17.33 2.24 9.06
C SER A 141 -16.22 3.08 9.69
N GLY A 142 -15.22 3.44 8.86
CA GLY A 142 -14.09 4.27 9.32
C GLY A 142 -13.02 3.54 10.12
N ILE A 143 -13.16 2.23 10.37
CA ILE A 143 -12.15 1.47 11.10
C ILE A 143 -10.87 1.36 10.29
N ARG A 144 -9.73 1.57 10.94
CA ARG A 144 -8.39 1.41 10.38
C ARG A 144 -7.80 0.07 10.85
N LYS A 145 -6.75 -0.39 10.18
CA LYS A 145 -6.02 -1.60 10.57
C LYS A 145 -5.52 -1.50 12.01
N SER A 146 -4.90 -0.38 12.39
CA SER A 146 -4.43 -0.15 13.76
C SER A 146 -5.54 -0.24 14.82
N HIS A 147 -6.77 0.23 14.48
CA HIS A 147 -7.90 0.11 15.40
C HIS A 147 -8.33 -1.36 15.59
N ARG A 148 -8.32 -2.15 14.51
CA ARG A 148 -8.64 -3.59 14.61
C ARG A 148 -7.58 -4.35 15.39
N GLU A 149 -6.30 -4.05 15.14
CA GLU A 149 -5.17 -4.64 15.89
C GLU A 149 -5.32 -4.36 17.40
N ALA A 150 -5.61 -3.11 17.77
CA ALA A 150 -5.82 -2.75 19.16
C ALA A 150 -7.05 -3.42 19.79
N LEU A 151 -8.16 -3.57 19.05
CA LEU A 151 -9.33 -4.34 19.51
C LEU A 151 -9.01 -5.82 19.70
N HIS A 152 -8.24 -6.41 18.79
CA HIS A 152 -7.79 -7.80 18.91
C HIS A 152 -6.89 -8.02 20.15
N GLU A 153 -6.02 -7.07 20.47
CA GLU A 153 -5.16 -7.14 21.67
C GLU A 153 -5.96 -7.23 22.98
N VAL A 154 -7.16 -6.65 23.01
CA VAL A 154 -8.06 -6.74 24.16
C VAL A 154 -9.14 -7.83 24.01
N GLY A 155 -9.01 -8.74 23.03
CA GLY A 155 -9.88 -9.91 22.84
C GLY A 155 -11.18 -9.61 22.08
N ILE A 156 -11.30 -8.45 21.43
CA ILE A 156 -12.47 -8.10 20.60
C ILE A 156 -12.12 -8.39 19.15
N GLU A 157 -12.53 -9.56 18.66
CA GLU A 157 -12.15 -10.07 17.35
C GLU A 157 -13.25 -9.89 16.29
N THR A 158 -14.54 -9.79 16.73
CA THR A 158 -15.69 -9.81 15.83
C THR A 158 -16.62 -8.63 16.05
N LEU A 159 -17.46 -8.33 15.04
CA LEU A 159 -18.54 -7.35 15.16
C LEU A 159 -19.53 -7.72 16.25
N THR A 160 -19.89 -9.00 16.34
CA THR A 160 -20.81 -9.50 17.37
C THR A 160 -20.25 -9.29 18.76
N THR A 161 -18.97 -9.59 19.01
CA THR A 161 -18.31 -9.32 20.29
C THR A 161 -18.32 -7.83 20.60
N LEU A 162 -17.92 -6.99 19.64
CA LEU A 162 -17.94 -5.53 19.82
C LEU A 162 -19.35 -5.00 20.11
N ALA A 163 -20.37 -5.51 19.43
CA ALA A 163 -21.77 -5.10 19.62
C ALA A 163 -22.38 -5.56 20.97
N SER A 164 -21.76 -6.53 21.62
CA SER A 164 -22.21 -7.01 22.95
C SER A 164 -21.69 -6.17 24.12
N LEU A 165 -20.76 -5.25 23.89
CA LEU A 165 -20.18 -4.38 24.91
C LEU A 165 -21.20 -3.32 25.34
N ASP A 166 -21.25 -3.05 26.62
CA ASP A 166 -22.05 -1.94 27.16
C ASP A 166 -21.26 -0.60 27.14
N ALA A 167 -21.90 0.47 27.60
CA ALA A 167 -21.28 1.81 27.61
C ALA A 167 -20.07 1.89 28.56
N ASN A 168 -20.07 1.15 29.67
CA ASN A 168 -18.97 1.14 30.63
C ASN A 168 -17.77 0.36 30.07
N ASP A 169 -18.03 -0.75 29.35
CA ASP A 169 -17.00 -1.52 28.65
C ASP A 169 -16.30 -0.65 27.59
N LEU A 170 -17.11 0.15 26.85
CA LEU A 170 -16.57 1.07 25.82
C LEU A 170 -15.76 2.21 26.43
N GLU A 171 -16.16 2.74 27.59
CA GLU A 171 -15.37 3.74 28.32
C GLU A 171 -14.07 3.17 28.85
N ALA A 172 -14.07 1.93 29.35
CA ALA A 172 -12.86 1.24 29.78
C ALA A 172 -11.87 1.02 28.60
N LEU A 173 -12.40 0.68 27.42
CA LEU A 173 -11.60 0.60 26.19
C LEU A 173 -11.03 1.95 25.77
N ASP A 174 -11.82 3.03 25.84
CA ASP A 174 -11.37 4.39 25.50
C ASP A 174 -10.22 4.83 26.42
N VAL A 175 -10.26 4.49 27.70
CA VAL A 175 -9.17 4.74 28.66
C VAL A 175 -7.92 3.91 28.30
N ALA A 176 -8.08 2.64 27.94
CA ALA A 176 -6.97 1.77 27.54
C ALA A 176 -6.30 2.24 26.23
N PHE A 177 -7.10 2.71 25.27
CA PHE A 177 -6.60 3.25 24.01
C PHE A 177 -6.07 4.68 24.13
N SER A 178 -6.58 5.50 25.03
CA SER A 178 -6.10 6.88 25.22
C SER A 178 -4.72 6.96 25.87
N ALA A 179 -4.30 5.93 26.60
CA ALA A 179 -2.96 5.86 27.19
C ALA A 179 -1.86 5.72 26.15
N ASP A 180 -2.13 5.04 25.02
CA ASP A 180 -1.15 4.74 23.97
C ASP A 180 -1.42 5.44 22.61
N TYR A 181 -2.66 5.90 22.35
CA TYR A 181 -3.12 6.44 21.05
C TYR A 181 -3.97 7.70 21.21
N GLU A 182 -3.37 8.77 21.68
CA GLU A 182 -4.06 10.02 22.06
C GLU A 182 -4.88 10.74 20.96
N SER A 183 -4.96 10.27 19.73
CA SER A 183 -5.53 11.19 18.75
C SER A 183 -6.69 10.69 17.89
N ASP A 184 -6.79 9.41 17.56
CA ASP A 184 -7.65 9.04 16.46
C ASP A 184 -9.02 8.43 16.82
N PHE A 185 -9.12 7.65 17.89
CA PHE A 185 -10.40 7.03 18.28
C PHE A 185 -11.34 8.04 18.98
N SER A 186 -10.80 8.83 19.89
CA SER A 186 -11.58 9.92 20.54
C SER A 186 -12.03 10.98 19.54
N LYS A 187 -11.23 11.28 18.51
CA LYS A 187 -11.62 12.16 17.39
C LYS A 187 -12.72 11.54 16.53
N THR A 188 -12.66 10.25 16.25
CA THR A 188 -13.68 9.55 15.45
C THR A 188 -14.99 9.49 16.21
N LYS A 189 -14.96 9.20 17.52
CA LYS A 189 -16.11 9.26 18.44
C LYS A 189 -16.70 10.66 18.47
N ALA A 190 -15.88 11.69 18.67
CA ALA A 190 -16.30 13.08 18.72
C ALA A 190 -16.88 13.56 17.38
N ILE A 191 -16.27 13.23 16.26
CA ILE A 191 -16.75 13.59 14.90
C ILE A 191 -18.08 12.89 14.62
N TRP A 192 -18.24 11.64 15.01
CA TRP A 192 -19.46 10.89 14.78
C TRP A 192 -20.60 11.43 15.66
N THR A 193 -20.35 11.65 16.95
CA THR A 193 -21.31 12.25 17.89
C THR A 193 -21.72 13.65 17.43
N ALA A 194 -20.77 14.47 16.98
CA ALA A 194 -21.04 15.81 16.48
C ALA A 194 -21.85 15.80 15.17
N LYS A 195 -21.63 14.83 14.28
CA LYS A 195 -22.35 14.72 12.99
C LYS A 195 -23.74 14.12 13.12
N THR A 196 -23.96 13.21 14.04
CA THR A 196 -25.20 12.42 14.10
C THR A 196 -26.08 12.79 15.29
N GLY A 197 -25.53 13.48 16.30
CA GLY A 197 -26.21 13.78 17.56
C GLY A 197 -26.56 12.55 18.40
N LYS A 198 -26.03 11.36 18.00
CA LYS A 198 -26.26 10.08 18.68
C LYS A 198 -25.01 9.69 19.46
N GLU A 199 -25.17 9.07 20.60
CA GLU A 199 -24.04 8.46 21.31
C GLU A 199 -23.47 7.28 20.52
N PHE A 200 -22.16 7.04 20.64
CA PHE A 200 -21.46 5.97 19.91
C PHE A 200 -22.05 4.57 20.22
N SER A 201 -22.59 4.38 21.43
CA SER A 201 -23.33 3.18 21.85
C SER A 201 -24.57 2.91 21.00
N SER A 202 -25.22 3.93 20.42
CA SER A 202 -26.38 3.75 19.55
C SER A 202 -26.00 3.30 18.13
N LEU A 203 -24.75 3.49 17.70
CA LEU A 203 -24.23 2.99 16.43
C LEU A 203 -24.26 1.44 16.38
N LEU A 204 -23.96 0.82 17.50
CA LEU A 204 -23.92 -0.64 17.62
C LEU A 204 -25.34 -1.26 17.66
N SER A 205 -26.36 -0.49 18.09
CA SER A 205 -27.76 -0.95 18.09
C SER A 205 -28.44 -0.84 16.72
N ASP A 206 -28.01 0.12 15.89
CA ASP A 206 -28.56 0.36 14.54
C ASP A 206 -28.01 -0.63 13.48
N TRP A 207 -27.06 -1.51 13.87
CA TRP A 207 -26.45 -2.55 13.02
C TRP A 207 -27.04 -3.95 13.25
N ARG A 208 -28.05 -4.07 14.08
CA ARG A 208 -28.88 -5.27 14.24
C ARG A 208 -30.10 -5.17 13.32
#